data_a6cfa4cdc8062b33bf248a99e5cdc558
#
_entry.id   a6cfa4cdc8062b33bf248a99e5cdc558
#
_cell.length_a   1.000
_cell.length_b   1.000
_cell.length_c   1.000
_cell.angle_alpha   90.00
_cell.angle_beta   90.00
_cell.angle_gamma   90.00
#
_symmetry.space_group_name_H-M   'P 1'
#
loop_
_entity.id
_entity.type
_entity.pdbx_description
1 polymer ?
#
loop_
_entity_poly.entity_id
_entity_poly.type
_entity_poly.pdbx_seq_one_letter_code
_entity_poly.pdbx_strand_id
1 'polypeptide(L)'
;LGVPPAYRTELGAAYCGDSLDLLNRLPDEAVNLVVTSPPFALQRQKAYGNRDQDEYIDWLTAFARQVHRVLRSDGSFVLDLGGAYQKGTPTRSLYNFRTLIRLCD
;
A
#
# COMPACT_ATOMS: atom_id res chain seq x y z
N LEU A 1 -15.03 -11.22 -6.18
CA LEU A 1 -15.11 -9.94 -5.46
C LEU A 1 -16.46 -9.23 -5.59
N GLY A 2 -17.40 -9.78 -6.32
CA GLY A 2 -18.67 -9.11 -6.57
C GLY A 2 -18.62 -8.02 -7.65
N VAL A 3 -17.47 -7.84 -8.30
CA VAL A 3 -17.31 -6.97 -9.46
C VAL A 3 -16.58 -7.75 -10.55
N PRO A 4 -16.83 -7.46 -11.85
CA PRO A 4 -16.16 -8.18 -12.92
C PRO A 4 -14.68 -7.83 -12.99
N PRO A 5 -13.80 -8.78 -13.26
CA PRO A 5 -12.38 -8.49 -13.51
C PRO A 5 -12.19 -7.78 -14.85
N ALA A 6 -11.11 -7.01 -14.97
CA ALA A 6 -10.70 -6.43 -16.24
C ALA A 6 -10.29 -7.54 -17.23
N TYR A 7 -9.59 -8.55 -16.74
CA TYR A 7 -9.33 -9.78 -17.48
C TYR A 7 -9.05 -10.91 -16.50
N ARG A 8 -9.10 -12.12 -17.02
CA ARG A 8 -8.91 -13.33 -16.23
C ARG A 8 -8.00 -14.30 -16.96
N THR A 9 -7.17 -15.00 -16.19
CA THR A 9 -6.39 -16.13 -16.68
C THR A 9 -6.80 -17.37 -15.90
N GLU A 10 -6.20 -18.52 -16.28
CA GLU A 10 -6.44 -19.77 -15.54
C GLU A 10 -6.06 -19.66 -14.08
N LEU A 11 -4.99 -18.89 -13.76
CA LEU A 11 -4.43 -18.82 -12.42
C LEU A 11 -4.78 -17.54 -11.67
N GLY A 12 -5.48 -16.61 -12.30
CA GLY A 12 -5.76 -15.36 -11.62
C GLY A 12 -6.68 -14.42 -12.38
N ALA A 13 -6.88 -13.24 -11.81
CA ALA A 13 -7.71 -12.21 -12.40
C ALA A 13 -7.13 -10.85 -12.07
N ALA A 14 -7.29 -9.89 -12.98
CA ALA A 14 -6.90 -8.51 -12.77
C ALA A 14 -8.15 -7.64 -12.62
N TYR A 15 -8.12 -6.78 -11.62
CA TYR A 15 -9.21 -5.84 -11.33
C TYR A 15 -8.71 -4.42 -11.46
N CYS A 16 -9.55 -3.56 -12.03
CA CYS A 16 -9.27 -2.13 -12.12
C CYS A 16 -10.25 -1.38 -11.21
N GLY A 17 -9.71 -0.58 -10.29
CA GLY A 17 -10.53 0.19 -9.35
C GLY A 17 -9.70 0.72 -8.21
N ASP A 18 -10.38 1.34 -7.25
CA ASP A 18 -9.74 1.77 -6.01
C ASP A 18 -9.32 0.54 -5.21
N SER A 19 -8.03 0.45 -4.91
CA SER A 19 -7.49 -0.75 -4.25
C SER A 19 -8.02 -0.94 -2.82
N LEU A 20 -8.28 0.14 -2.09
CA LEU A 20 -8.86 0.03 -0.75
C LEU A 20 -10.27 -0.55 -0.81
N ASP A 21 -11.06 -0.09 -1.77
CA ASP A 21 -12.42 -0.60 -1.98
C ASP A 21 -12.40 -2.08 -2.39
N LEU A 22 -11.48 -2.44 -3.28
CA LEU A 22 -11.35 -3.84 -3.71
C LEU A 22 -10.84 -4.74 -2.59
N LEU A 23 -9.91 -4.27 -1.76
CA LEU A 23 -9.46 -5.02 -0.59
C LEU A 23 -10.60 -5.29 0.39
N ASN A 24 -11.47 -4.31 0.59
CA ASN A 24 -12.63 -4.47 1.47
C ASN A 24 -13.57 -5.59 1.03
N ARG A 25 -13.53 -5.97 -0.24
CA ARG A 25 -14.38 -7.03 -0.80
C ARG A 25 -13.79 -8.42 -0.61
N LEU A 26 -12.52 -8.52 -0.24
CA LEU A 26 -11.89 -9.81 0.06
C LEU A 26 -12.25 -10.28 1.46
N PRO A 27 -12.46 -11.59 1.65
CA PRO A 27 -12.70 -12.13 2.98
C PRO A 27 -11.44 -12.10 3.85
N ASP A 28 -11.62 -12.26 5.15
CA ASP A 28 -10.52 -12.36 6.10
C ASP A 28 -9.65 -13.57 5.79
N GLU A 29 -8.35 -13.44 6.02
CA GLU A 29 -7.39 -14.54 5.93
C GLU A 29 -7.48 -15.34 4.62
N ALA A 30 -7.67 -14.63 3.49
CA ALA A 30 -7.84 -15.26 2.19
C ALA A 30 -6.59 -15.25 1.33
N VAL A 31 -5.55 -14.48 1.72
CA VAL A 31 -4.40 -14.19 0.86
C VAL A 31 -3.11 -14.60 1.56
N ASN A 32 -2.21 -15.23 0.83
CA ASN A 32 -0.92 -15.69 1.34
C ASN A 32 0.18 -14.64 1.19
N LEU A 33 0.09 -13.80 0.16
CA LEU A 33 1.14 -12.84 -0.15
C LEU A 33 0.52 -11.59 -0.75
N VAL A 34 0.93 -10.44 -0.24
CA VAL A 34 0.65 -9.14 -0.84
C VAL A 34 1.97 -8.47 -1.17
N VAL A 35 2.15 -8.07 -2.42
CA VAL A 35 3.33 -7.33 -2.89
C VAL A 35 2.83 -6.05 -3.52
N THR A 36 3.35 -4.91 -3.07
CA THR A 36 2.95 -3.63 -3.64
C THR A 36 4.06 -2.60 -3.57
N SER A 37 4.03 -1.68 -4.52
CA SER A 37 4.88 -0.51 -4.58
C SER A 37 3.97 0.71 -4.69
N PRO A 38 3.46 1.24 -3.57
CA PRO A 38 2.53 2.37 -3.61
C PRO A 38 3.23 3.65 -4.07
N PRO A 39 2.47 4.72 -4.41
CA PRO A 39 3.08 6.01 -4.70
C PRO A 39 4.00 6.44 -3.57
N PHE A 40 5.19 6.92 -3.92
CA PHE A 40 6.18 7.32 -2.93
C PHE A 40 5.86 8.70 -2.35
N ALA A 41 6.32 8.94 -1.12
CA ALA A 41 6.16 10.22 -0.44
C ALA A 41 7.20 11.22 -0.96
N LEU A 42 7.02 11.71 -2.18
CA LEU A 42 7.92 12.66 -2.81
C LEU A 42 7.63 14.09 -2.33
N GLN A 43 8.63 14.97 -2.44
CA GLN A 43 8.51 16.36 -2.02
C GLN A 43 7.48 17.14 -2.84
N ARG A 44 7.31 16.80 -4.12
CA ARG A 44 6.31 17.41 -4.97
C ARG A 44 5.27 16.38 -5.38
N GLN A 45 4.04 16.83 -5.41
CA GLN A 45 2.93 15.97 -5.77
C GLN A 45 2.94 15.66 -7.27
N LYS A 46 2.68 14.41 -7.61
CA LYS A 46 2.49 13.97 -8.99
C LYS A 46 1.01 13.80 -9.30
N ALA A 47 0.68 13.65 -10.59
CA ALA A 47 -0.70 13.54 -11.05
C ALA A 47 -1.43 12.33 -10.44
N TYR A 48 -0.72 11.28 -10.06
CA TYR A 48 -1.34 10.10 -9.44
C TYR A 48 -1.47 10.19 -7.92
N GLY A 49 -1.26 11.38 -7.34
CA GLY A 49 -1.66 11.64 -5.97
C GLY A 49 -0.64 11.36 -4.88
N ASN A 50 0.63 11.68 -5.14
CA ASN A 50 1.60 11.68 -4.04
C ASN A 50 1.14 12.62 -2.94
N ARG A 51 1.34 12.23 -1.68
CA ARG A 51 0.95 12.99 -0.50
C ARG A 51 2.18 13.52 0.22
N ASP A 52 1.98 14.52 1.09
CA ASP A 52 3.03 14.99 1.99
C ASP A 52 3.52 13.84 2.87
N GLN A 53 4.80 13.91 3.24
CA GLN A 53 5.40 12.84 4.03
C GLN A 53 4.73 12.68 5.40
N ASP A 54 4.26 13.78 6.00
CA ASP A 54 3.56 13.73 7.28
C ASP A 54 2.22 13.00 7.21
N GLU A 55 1.51 13.13 6.10
CA GLU A 55 0.21 12.47 5.88
C GLU A 55 0.33 11.08 5.28
N TYR A 56 1.47 10.80 4.64
CA TYR A 56 1.67 9.56 3.89
C TYR A 56 1.50 8.32 4.75
N ILE A 57 2.06 8.33 5.95
CA ILE A 57 2.02 7.19 6.86
C ILE A 57 0.58 6.89 7.28
N ASP A 58 -0.20 7.91 7.57
CA ASP A 58 -1.61 7.74 7.93
C ASP A 58 -2.43 7.19 6.76
N TRP A 59 -2.18 7.72 5.56
CA TRP A 59 -2.84 7.26 4.35
C TRP A 59 -2.52 5.79 4.07
N LEU A 60 -1.24 5.42 4.15
CA LEU A 60 -0.80 4.05 3.90
C LEU A 60 -1.30 3.08 4.96
N THR A 61 -1.45 3.55 6.21
CA THR A 61 -1.94 2.71 7.32
C THR A 61 -3.34 2.18 7.04
N ALA A 62 -4.19 2.96 6.39
CA ALA A 62 -5.54 2.50 6.03
C ALA A 62 -5.50 1.27 5.12
N PHE A 63 -4.57 1.24 4.16
CA PHE A 63 -4.35 0.08 3.30
C PHE A 63 -3.75 -1.08 4.09
N ALA A 64 -2.76 -0.79 4.93
CA ALA A 64 -2.06 -1.82 5.71
C ALA A 64 -3.01 -2.55 6.66
N ARG A 65 -3.99 -1.87 7.25
CA ARG A 65 -5.00 -2.53 8.07
C ARG A 65 -5.82 -3.54 7.29
N GLN A 66 -6.20 -3.20 6.06
CA GLN A 66 -6.93 -4.14 5.20
C GLN A 66 -6.04 -5.27 4.72
N VAL A 67 -4.78 -5.00 4.41
CA VAL A 67 -3.81 -6.04 4.07
C VAL A 67 -3.65 -7.02 5.26
N HIS A 68 -3.51 -6.51 6.46
CA HIS A 68 -3.41 -7.35 7.65
C HIS A 68 -4.64 -8.24 7.82
N ARG A 69 -5.83 -7.70 7.58
CA ARG A 69 -7.09 -8.44 7.69
C ARG A 69 -7.17 -9.59 6.68
N VAL A 70 -6.80 -9.32 5.42
CA VAL A 70 -6.94 -10.32 4.35
C VAL A 70 -5.79 -11.33 4.31
N LEU A 71 -4.66 -11.02 4.94
CA LEU A 71 -3.54 -11.96 5.01
C LEU A 71 -3.83 -13.10 5.97
N ARG A 72 -3.45 -14.30 5.56
CA ARG A 72 -3.43 -15.46 6.46
C ARG A 72 -2.37 -15.25 7.53
N SER A 73 -2.49 -15.98 8.64
CA SER A 73 -1.54 -15.91 9.76
C SER A 73 -0.11 -16.25 9.35
N ASP A 74 0.04 -17.07 8.32
CA ASP A 74 1.34 -17.44 7.74
C ASP A 74 1.67 -16.65 6.47
N GLY A 75 0.91 -15.60 6.19
CA GLY A 75 1.11 -14.76 5.01
C GLY A 75 2.19 -13.71 5.17
N SER A 76 2.58 -13.09 4.07
CA SER A 76 3.62 -12.07 4.03
C SER A 76 3.14 -10.83 3.27
N PHE A 77 3.57 -9.67 3.77
CA PHE A 77 3.36 -8.38 3.11
C PHE A 77 4.71 -7.81 2.69
N VAL A 78 4.91 -7.66 1.38
CA VAL A 78 6.12 -7.07 0.81
C VAL A 78 5.77 -5.69 0.29
N LEU A 79 6.40 -4.68 0.89
CA LEU A 79 6.15 -3.28 0.58
C LEU A 79 7.44 -2.64 0.07
N ASP A 80 7.43 -2.18 -1.19
CA ASP A 80 8.56 -1.51 -1.81
C ASP A 80 8.36 0.00 -1.71
N LEU A 81 9.21 0.67 -0.92
CA LEU A 81 9.16 2.12 -0.70
C LEU A 81 10.47 2.77 -1.14
N GLY A 82 10.35 3.84 -1.92
CA GLY A 82 11.50 4.68 -2.26
C GLY A 82 11.81 5.67 -1.13
N GLY A 83 13.10 6.05 -1.03
CA GLY A 83 13.51 7.10 -0.11
C GLY A 83 13.11 8.48 -0.63
N ALA A 84 13.09 9.46 0.27
CA ALA A 84 12.82 10.85 -0.06
C ALA A 84 13.65 11.78 0.83
N TYR A 85 13.81 13.03 0.39
CA TYR A 85 14.45 14.05 1.17
C TYR A 85 13.41 14.93 1.87
N GLN A 86 13.80 15.54 2.96
CA GLN A 86 12.98 16.56 3.62
C GLN A 86 12.84 17.78 2.70
N LYS A 87 11.66 18.41 2.74
CA LYS A 87 11.38 19.55 1.89
C LYS A 87 12.33 20.70 2.18
N GLY A 88 12.97 21.22 1.14
CA GLY A 88 13.82 22.39 1.22
C GLY A 88 15.22 22.15 1.80
N THR A 89 15.58 20.91 2.10
CA THR A 89 16.92 20.58 2.64
C THR A 89 17.48 19.34 1.96
N PRO A 90 18.81 19.13 1.97
CA PRO A 90 19.41 17.91 1.46
C PRO A 90 19.35 16.74 2.45
N THR A 91 18.55 16.85 3.50
CA THR A 91 18.44 15.82 4.54
C THR A 91 17.45 14.74 4.12
N ARG A 92 17.84 13.47 4.24
CA ARG A 92 16.92 12.36 3.96
C ARG A 92 15.78 12.34 4.96
N SER A 93 14.59 12.10 4.42
CA SER A 93 13.43 11.87 5.26
C SER A 93 13.52 10.48 5.90
N LEU A 94 13.06 10.36 7.12
CA LEU A 94 12.94 9.08 7.82
C LEU A 94 11.57 8.45 7.64
N TYR A 95 10.75 8.94 6.71
CA TYR A 95 9.36 8.48 6.57
C TYR A 95 9.26 6.98 6.31
N ASN A 96 10.18 6.41 5.54
CA ASN A 96 10.18 4.98 5.25
C ASN A 96 10.44 4.14 6.50
N PHE A 97 11.34 4.58 7.38
CA PHE A 97 11.57 3.90 8.65
C PHE A 97 10.40 4.08 9.61
N ARG A 98 9.82 5.28 9.65
CA ARG A 98 8.62 5.53 10.47
C ARG A 98 7.42 4.72 9.98
N THR A 99 7.31 4.55 8.67
CA THR A 99 6.30 3.68 8.08
C THR A 99 6.48 2.24 8.56
N LEU A 100 7.69 1.73 8.51
CA LEU A 100 7.99 0.38 8.98
C LEU A 100 7.58 0.21 10.44
N ILE A 101 7.98 1.13 11.30
CA ILE A 101 7.64 1.07 12.72
C ILE A 101 6.12 1.12 12.92
N ARG A 102 5.45 2.05 12.26
CA ARG A 102 4.00 2.23 12.38
C ARG A 102 3.23 0.99 11.96
N LEU A 103 3.63 0.35 10.86
CA LEU A 103 2.92 -0.82 10.35
C LEU A 103 3.19 -2.07 11.15
N CYS A 104 4.31 -2.14 11.86
CA CYS A 104 4.64 -3.29 12.72
C CYS A 104 4.07 -3.17 14.14
N ASP A 105 3.71 -1.98 14.55
CA ASP A 105 3.06 -1.75 15.83
C ASP A 105 1.55 -1.96 15.70
#